data_9b214fa0059b4fc433120dd3bb868df0
#
_entry.id   9b214fa0059b4fc433120dd3bb868df0
#
_cell.length_a   1.000
_cell.length_b   1.000
_cell.length_c   1.000
_cell.angle_alpha   90.00
_cell.angle_beta   90.00
_cell.angle_gamma   90.00
#
_symmetry.space_group_name_H-M   'P 1'
#
loop_
_entity.id
_entity.type
_entity.pdbx_description
1 polymer ?
#
loop_
_entity_poly.entity_id
_entity_poly.type
_entity_poly.pdbx_seq_one_letter_code
_entity_poly.pdbx_strand_id
1 'polypeptide(L)'
;MPRPSRVVAGLPPEVEDVFEEFRTCELSTLARDGTPITWPTLPFWRSDERRFLITTSIALAQKAFNVRRNPRVSLLFSDPTACGLGDPPAVLVQGDAEAPEAIETSVAGFAEDLRKVYRRQPASRVYGSNPITRRLMDWYFMRLSIRMTPRRILWWPGGDFWREPSELDVDYVG
;
A
#
# COMPACT_ATOMS: atom_id res chain seq x y z
N MET A 1 29.65 -22.01 -7.08
CA MET A 1 29.01 -21.63 -8.36
C MET A 1 28.43 -20.24 -8.17
N PRO A 2 28.83 -19.24 -8.96
CA PRO A 2 28.21 -17.90 -8.87
C PRO A 2 26.77 -18.00 -9.36
N ARG A 3 25.82 -17.45 -8.59
CA ARG A 3 24.43 -17.26 -9.03
C ARG A 3 24.43 -16.36 -10.26
N PRO A 4 23.65 -16.66 -11.30
CA PRO A 4 23.53 -15.78 -12.45
C PRO A 4 23.01 -14.41 -12.00
N SER A 5 23.61 -13.35 -12.49
CA SER A 5 23.14 -11.98 -12.32
C SER A 5 21.69 -11.91 -12.88
N ARG A 6 20.69 -11.85 -12.00
CA ARG A 6 19.32 -11.60 -12.40
C ARG A 6 19.22 -10.14 -12.83
N VAL A 7 18.98 -9.95 -14.10
CA VAL A 7 18.52 -8.65 -14.62
C VAL A 7 17.17 -8.38 -13.95
N VAL A 8 17.06 -7.28 -13.21
CA VAL A 8 15.80 -6.84 -12.61
C VAL A 8 14.87 -6.50 -13.78
N ALA A 9 14.01 -7.44 -14.13
CA ALA A 9 12.91 -7.17 -15.06
C ALA A 9 12.01 -6.09 -14.45
N GLY A 10 11.56 -5.12 -15.25
CA GLY A 10 10.55 -4.16 -14.82
C GLY A 10 9.28 -4.88 -14.37
N LEU A 11 8.44 -4.22 -13.55
CA LEU A 11 7.13 -4.75 -13.22
C LEU A 11 6.34 -5.01 -14.50
N PRO A 12 5.58 -6.11 -14.59
CA PRO A 12 4.62 -6.31 -15.67
C PRO A 12 3.60 -5.15 -15.67
N PRO A 13 3.27 -4.58 -16.83
CA PRO A 13 2.33 -3.45 -16.91
C PRO A 13 0.99 -3.71 -16.22
N GLU A 14 0.45 -4.91 -16.36
CA GLU A 14 -0.81 -5.31 -15.72
C GLU A 14 -0.74 -5.31 -14.18
N VAL A 15 0.44 -5.53 -13.59
CA VAL A 15 0.66 -5.45 -12.14
C VAL A 15 0.80 -3.99 -11.71
N GLU A 16 1.49 -3.17 -12.48
CA GLU A 16 1.64 -1.75 -12.20
C GLU A 16 0.30 -1.02 -12.30
N ASP A 17 -0.55 -1.36 -13.28
CA ASP A 17 -1.91 -0.85 -13.41
C ASP A 17 -2.76 -1.17 -12.16
N VAL A 18 -2.62 -2.37 -11.57
CA VAL A 18 -3.30 -2.72 -10.31
C VAL A 18 -2.85 -1.81 -9.18
N PHE A 19 -1.54 -1.53 -9.05
CA PHE A 19 -1.04 -0.65 -8.00
C PHE A 19 -1.55 0.79 -8.13
N GLU A 20 -1.75 1.25 -9.37
CA GLU A 20 -2.20 2.61 -9.66
C GLU A 20 -3.72 2.77 -9.59
N GLU A 21 -4.52 1.75 -9.94
CA GLU A 21 -5.94 1.90 -10.17
C GLU A 21 -6.84 1.24 -9.10
N PHE A 22 -6.36 0.24 -8.35
CA PHE A 22 -7.17 -0.35 -7.28
C PHE A 22 -7.46 0.67 -6.19
N ARG A 23 -8.70 0.64 -5.70
CA ARG A 23 -9.19 1.62 -4.71
C ARG A 23 -8.86 1.25 -3.29
N THR A 24 -8.56 -0.01 -3.06
CA THR A 24 -8.21 -0.57 -1.75
C THR A 24 -7.36 -1.83 -1.93
N CYS A 25 -6.63 -2.15 -0.88
CA CYS A 25 -5.98 -3.45 -0.71
C CYS A 25 -6.01 -3.84 0.76
N GLU A 26 -5.70 -5.08 1.05
CA GLU A 26 -5.57 -5.62 2.40
C GLU A 26 -4.11 -5.58 2.84
N LEU A 27 -3.80 -4.72 3.83
CA LEU A 27 -2.50 -4.70 4.51
C LEU A 27 -2.50 -5.68 5.68
N SER A 28 -1.66 -6.69 5.63
CA SER A 28 -1.42 -7.59 6.77
C SER A 28 -0.13 -7.25 7.49
N THR A 29 -0.20 -7.17 8.81
CA THR A 29 0.91 -6.93 9.73
C THR A 29 0.86 -7.96 10.86
N LEU A 30 1.94 -8.10 11.63
CA LEU A 30 1.99 -9.02 12.76
C LEU A 30 1.81 -8.28 14.08
N ALA A 31 0.88 -8.75 14.91
CA ALA A 31 0.71 -8.30 16.28
C ALA A 31 1.91 -8.72 17.15
N ARG A 32 1.92 -8.28 18.42
CA ARG A 32 3.02 -8.57 19.35
C ARG A 32 3.20 -10.07 19.63
N ASP A 33 2.12 -10.83 19.59
CA ASP A 33 2.11 -12.28 19.80
C ASP A 33 2.33 -13.08 18.50
N GLY A 34 2.59 -12.40 17.38
CA GLY A 34 2.77 -13.01 16.07
C GLY A 34 1.47 -13.24 15.29
N THR A 35 0.32 -12.92 15.85
CA THR A 35 -0.97 -13.06 15.17
C THR A 35 -1.04 -12.12 13.97
N PRO A 36 -1.36 -12.59 12.75
CA PRO A 36 -1.61 -11.73 11.61
C PRO A 36 -2.86 -10.87 11.81
N ILE A 37 -2.74 -9.58 11.56
CA ILE A 37 -3.86 -8.64 11.58
C ILE A 37 -3.91 -7.92 10.24
N THR A 38 -5.10 -7.91 9.63
CA THR A 38 -5.33 -7.36 8.31
C THR A 38 -6.28 -6.17 8.36
N TRP A 39 -5.95 -5.10 7.64
CA TRP A 39 -6.77 -3.91 7.49
C TRP A 39 -6.94 -3.52 6.02
N PRO A 40 -8.12 -3.06 5.61
CA PRO A 40 -8.25 -2.38 4.33
C PRO A 40 -7.45 -1.07 4.36
N THR A 41 -6.73 -0.79 3.29
CA THR A 41 -5.94 0.42 3.14
C THR A 41 -5.86 0.84 1.68
N LEU A 42 -5.45 2.08 1.44
CA LEU A 42 -5.11 2.58 0.11
C LEU A 42 -3.61 2.89 0.10
N PRO A 43 -2.77 2.04 -0.50
CA PRO A 43 -1.37 2.32 -0.70
C PRO A 43 -1.16 3.20 -1.93
N PHE A 44 -0.05 3.94 -1.95
CA PHE A 44 0.39 4.73 -3.09
C PHE A 44 1.69 4.13 -3.61
N TRP A 45 1.67 3.64 -4.84
CA TRP A 45 2.87 3.17 -5.51
C TRP A 45 3.75 4.35 -5.90
N ARG A 46 5.02 4.28 -5.54
CA ARG A 46 6.09 5.22 -5.91
C ARG A 46 7.03 4.48 -6.85
N SER A 47 6.79 4.62 -8.14
CA SER A 47 7.54 3.89 -9.17
C SER A 47 9.02 4.30 -9.20
N ASP A 48 9.32 5.59 -8.96
CA ASP A 48 10.67 6.13 -8.86
C ASP A 48 11.45 5.58 -7.66
N GLU A 49 10.76 5.34 -6.53
CA GLU A 49 11.34 4.79 -5.31
C GLU A 49 11.16 3.26 -5.22
N ARG A 50 10.37 2.67 -6.12
CA ARG A 50 10.00 1.25 -6.16
C ARG A 50 9.44 0.73 -4.83
N ARG A 51 8.62 1.54 -4.17
CA ARG A 51 8.01 1.23 -2.87
C ARG A 51 6.60 1.76 -2.75
N PHE A 52 5.86 1.22 -1.80
CA PHE A 52 4.55 1.72 -1.42
C PHE A 52 4.67 2.70 -0.26
N LEU A 53 3.91 3.78 -0.35
CA LEU A 53 3.61 4.67 0.75
C LEU A 53 2.20 4.40 1.25
N ILE A 54 2.05 4.12 2.54
CA ILE A 54 0.78 3.90 3.20
C ILE A 54 0.69 4.93 4.33
N THR A 55 -0.44 5.62 4.43
CA THR A 55 -0.66 6.56 5.53
C THR A 55 -1.76 6.06 6.45
N THR A 56 -1.61 6.31 7.75
CA THR A 56 -2.62 5.99 8.75
C THR A 56 -2.82 7.17 9.70
N SER A 57 -4.07 7.41 10.12
CA SER A 57 -4.34 8.37 11.18
C SER A 57 -3.68 7.93 12.48
N ILE A 58 -3.24 8.88 13.30
CA ILE A 58 -2.71 8.60 14.64
C ILE A 58 -3.73 7.84 15.53
N ALA A 59 -5.03 8.04 15.30
CA ALA A 59 -6.08 7.30 16.00
C ALA A 59 -6.14 5.81 15.60
N LEU A 60 -5.56 5.42 14.46
CA LEU A 60 -5.50 4.05 13.94
C LEU A 60 -4.05 3.56 13.80
N ALA A 61 -3.18 3.98 14.73
CA ALA A 61 -1.74 3.79 14.66
C ALA A 61 -1.28 2.32 14.82
N GLN A 62 -2.17 1.39 15.17
CA GLN A 62 -1.80 -0.01 15.48
C GLN A 62 -0.96 -0.66 14.39
N LYS A 63 -1.29 -0.44 13.10
CA LYS A 63 -0.53 -0.98 11.98
C LYS A 63 0.91 -0.44 11.93
N ALA A 64 1.12 0.85 12.25
CA ALA A 64 2.46 1.44 12.33
C ALA A 64 3.26 0.86 13.51
N PHE A 65 2.63 0.66 14.67
CA PHE A 65 3.28 0.00 15.81
C PHE A 65 3.62 -1.46 15.53
N ASN A 66 2.77 -2.18 14.80
CA ASN A 66 3.06 -3.54 14.38
C ASN A 66 4.31 -3.58 13.48
N VAL A 67 4.36 -2.70 12.47
CA VAL A 67 5.49 -2.58 11.54
C VAL A 67 6.81 -2.26 12.28
N ARG A 68 6.79 -1.35 13.25
CA ARG A 68 7.99 -1.04 14.05
C ARG A 68 8.54 -2.23 14.83
N ARG A 69 7.67 -3.15 15.25
CA ARG A 69 8.07 -4.38 15.95
C ARG A 69 8.49 -5.48 15.01
N ASN A 70 7.79 -5.63 13.89
CA ASN A 70 8.07 -6.61 12.88
C ASN A 70 7.85 -6.00 11.49
N PRO A 71 8.94 -5.81 10.72
CA PRO A 71 8.86 -5.14 9.42
C PRO A 71 8.16 -5.98 8.34
N ARG A 72 7.95 -7.28 8.56
CA ARG A 72 7.32 -8.14 7.55
C ARG A 72 5.85 -7.83 7.39
N VAL A 73 5.47 -7.51 6.16
CA VAL A 73 4.11 -7.15 5.78
C VAL A 73 3.73 -7.75 4.44
N SER A 74 2.44 -7.78 4.16
CA SER A 74 1.95 -8.06 2.82
C SER A 74 0.80 -7.11 2.44
N LEU A 75 0.68 -6.83 1.14
CA LEU A 75 -0.44 -6.14 0.52
C LEU A 75 -1.11 -7.09 -0.46
N LEU A 76 -2.41 -7.30 -0.32
CA LEU A 76 -3.20 -8.09 -1.25
C LEU A 76 -4.18 -7.16 -1.98
N PHE A 77 -4.07 -7.11 -3.29
CA PHE A 77 -4.99 -6.43 -4.20
C PHE A 77 -5.91 -7.49 -4.81
N SER A 78 -7.10 -7.67 -4.24
CA SER A 78 -8.05 -8.73 -4.63
C SER A 78 -9.41 -8.21 -5.05
N ASP A 79 -9.76 -6.97 -4.73
CA ASP A 79 -11.05 -6.38 -5.05
C ASP A 79 -10.95 -5.37 -6.21
N PRO A 80 -11.30 -5.76 -7.45
CA PRO A 80 -11.25 -4.88 -8.61
C PRO A 80 -12.42 -3.90 -8.69
N THR A 81 -13.31 -3.84 -7.68
CA THR A 81 -14.53 -3.03 -7.73
C THR A 81 -14.19 -1.56 -8.03
N ALA A 82 -14.75 -1.09 -9.13
CA ALA A 82 -14.66 0.30 -9.58
C ALA A 82 -13.21 0.81 -9.84
N CYS A 83 -12.25 -0.08 -10.11
CA CYS A 83 -10.88 0.29 -10.51
C CYS A 83 -10.82 0.78 -11.97
N GLY A 84 -11.79 0.41 -12.82
CA GLY A 84 -11.82 0.80 -14.22
C GLY A 84 -11.02 -0.10 -15.16
N LEU A 85 -10.29 -1.08 -14.63
CA LEU A 85 -9.54 -2.05 -15.42
C LEU A 85 -10.46 -3.20 -15.88
N GLY A 86 -10.20 -3.72 -17.08
CA GLY A 86 -10.86 -4.91 -17.60
C GLY A 86 -10.09 -6.16 -17.21
N ASP A 87 -10.72 -7.04 -16.41
CA ASP A 87 -10.16 -8.33 -15.97
C ASP A 87 -8.74 -8.26 -15.36
N PRO A 88 -8.52 -7.38 -14.37
CA PRO A 88 -7.20 -7.21 -13.80
C PRO A 88 -6.75 -8.44 -12.98
N PRO A 89 -5.45 -8.69 -12.86
CA PRO A 89 -4.95 -9.73 -11.97
C PRO A 89 -5.22 -9.40 -10.50
N ALA A 90 -5.37 -10.42 -9.66
CA ALA A 90 -5.14 -10.27 -8.24
C ALA A 90 -3.63 -10.26 -7.97
N VAL A 91 -3.16 -9.39 -7.08
CA VAL A 91 -1.73 -9.23 -6.82
C VAL A 91 -1.45 -9.30 -5.32
N LEU A 92 -0.51 -10.16 -4.92
CA LEU A 92 0.03 -10.24 -3.56
C LEU A 92 1.48 -9.72 -3.56
N VAL A 93 1.73 -8.69 -2.78
CA VAL A 93 3.07 -8.14 -2.55
C VAL A 93 3.51 -8.51 -1.15
N GLN A 94 4.63 -9.18 -1.01
CA GLN A 94 5.29 -9.44 0.27
C GLN A 94 6.56 -8.61 0.37
N GLY A 95 6.81 -8.00 1.53
CA GLY A 95 7.97 -7.13 1.68
C GLY A 95 8.26 -6.73 3.12
N ASP A 96 9.21 -5.84 3.25
CA ASP A 96 9.58 -5.24 4.51
C ASP A 96 9.11 -3.77 4.54
N ALA A 97 8.63 -3.35 5.70
CA ALA A 97 8.13 -1.99 5.88
C ALA A 97 8.80 -1.30 7.07
N GLU A 98 8.88 0.01 6.97
CA GLU A 98 9.32 0.90 8.05
C GLU A 98 8.22 1.91 8.39
N ALA A 99 8.11 2.29 9.65
CA ALA A 99 7.15 3.28 10.13
C ALA A 99 7.87 4.28 11.06
N PRO A 100 8.42 5.37 10.53
CA PRO A 100 9.07 6.41 11.33
C PRO A 100 8.15 6.94 12.43
N GLU A 101 8.73 7.42 13.54
CA GLU A 101 7.97 7.99 14.66
C GLU A 101 7.41 9.39 14.35
N ALA A 102 7.97 10.04 13.35
CA ALA A 102 7.54 11.37 12.95
C ALA A 102 6.07 11.39 12.55
N ILE A 103 5.32 12.29 13.18
CA ILE A 103 3.92 12.57 12.81
C ILE A 103 3.95 13.64 11.72
N GLU A 104 3.39 13.31 10.59
CA GLU A 104 3.25 14.25 9.50
C GLU A 104 1.99 15.08 9.70
N THR A 105 2.18 16.35 10.00
CA THR A 105 1.11 17.33 10.24
C THR A 105 0.81 18.18 9.01
N SER A 106 1.71 18.14 8.00
CA SER A 106 1.56 18.92 6.78
C SER A 106 0.96 18.07 5.66
N VAL A 107 -0.11 18.57 5.08
CA VAL A 107 -0.76 17.99 3.88
C VAL A 107 0.10 18.22 2.63
N ALA A 108 1.10 19.11 2.67
CA ALA A 108 1.88 19.49 1.49
C ALA A 108 2.62 18.29 0.85
N GLY A 109 3.18 17.38 1.67
CA GLY A 109 3.84 16.16 1.18
C GLY A 109 2.89 15.10 0.61
N PHE A 110 1.58 15.24 0.86
CA PHE A 110 0.55 14.28 0.43
C PHE A 110 -0.52 14.91 -0.46
N ALA A 111 -0.35 16.14 -0.93
CA ALA A 111 -1.39 16.85 -1.67
C ALA A 111 -1.83 16.10 -2.93
N GLU A 112 -0.90 15.46 -3.62
CA GLU A 112 -1.17 14.65 -4.79
C GLU A 112 -1.88 13.35 -4.42
N ASP A 113 -1.43 12.70 -3.35
CA ASP A 113 -2.04 11.48 -2.82
C ASP A 113 -3.46 11.72 -2.33
N LEU A 114 -3.71 12.83 -1.65
CA LEU A 114 -5.06 13.22 -1.24
C LEU A 114 -5.97 13.46 -2.45
N ARG A 115 -5.47 14.00 -3.56
CA ARG A 115 -6.25 14.10 -4.81
C ARG A 115 -6.59 12.71 -5.36
N LYS A 116 -5.65 11.74 -5.28
CA LYS A 116 -5.92 10.33 -5.63
C LYS A 116 -6.96 9.72 -4.69
N VAL A 117 -6.86 9.93 -3.36
CA VAL A 117 -7.86 9.50 -2.37
C VAL A 117 -9.25 10.04 -2.70
N TYR A 118 -9.36 11.35 -2.91
CA TYR A 118 -10.66 11.98 -3.20
C TYR A 118 -11.27 11.52 -4.54
N ARG A 119 -10.47 11.12 -5.50
CA ARG A 119 -10.94 10.50 -6.73
C ARG A 119 -11.42 9.08 -6.52
N ARG A 120 -10.67 8.29 -5.75
CA ARG A 120 -10.94 6.87 -5.52
C ARG A 120 -11.98 6.61 -4.43
N GLN A 121 -12.06 7.48 -3.44
CA GLN A 121 -12.98 7.39 -2.31
C GLN A 121 -13.76 8.69 -2.11
N PRO A 122 -14.80 8.97 -2.91
CA PRO A 122 -15.56 10.24 -2.84
C PRO A 122 -16.14 10.56 -1.46
N ALA A 123 -16.47 9.54 -0.66
CA ALA A 123 -16.97 9.71 0.70
C ALA A 123 -15.98 10.43 1.63
N SER A 124 -14.68 10.35 1.35
CA SER A 124 -13.64 11.04 2.14
C SER A 124 -13.63 12.56 1.94
N ARG A 125 -14.31 13.09 0.91
CA ARG A 125 -14.47 14.54 0.67
C ARG A 125 -15.23 15.24 1.79
N VAL A 126 -16.11 14.53 2.52
CA VAL A 126 -16.89 15.08 3.63
C VAL A 126 -15.99 15.62 4.74
N TYR A 127 -14.84 14.99 4.98
CA TYR A 127 -13.92 15.40 6.05
C TYR A 127 -13.15 16.70 5.74
N GLY A 128 -13.06 17.11 4.48
CA GLY A 128 -12.36 18.32 4.04
C GLY A 128 -13.25 19.48 3.56
N SER A 129 -14.57 19.28 3.52
CA SER A 129 -15.49 20.19 2.83
C SER A 129 -15.84 21.48 3.59
N ASN A 130 -15.58 21.55 4.90
CA ASN A 130 -15.92 22.70 5.74
C ASN A 130 -14.74 23.07 6.66
N PRO A 131 -14.34 24.37 6.75
CA PRO A 131 -13.25 24.82 7.63
C PRO A 131 -13.43 24.45 9.11
N ILE A 132 -14.67 24.44 9.59
CA ILE A 132 -15.01 24.09 10.99
C ILE A 132 -14.79 22.58 11.21
N THR A 133 -15.31 21.75 10.30
CA THR A 133 -15.10 20.30 10.35
C THR A 133 -13.62 19.96 10.25
N ARG A 134 -12.87 20.67 9.40
CA ARG A 134 -11.41 20.51 9.25
C ARG A 134 -10.68 20.78 10.57
N ARG A 135 -11.05 21.85 11.29
CA ARG A 135 -10.41 22.21 12.58
C ARG A 135 -10.76 21.23 13.70
N LEU A 136 -12.02 20.74 13.72
CA LEU A 136 -12.44 19.70 14.68
C LEU A 136 -11.81 18.33 14.39
N MET A 137 -11.36 18.11 13.15
CA MET A 137 -10.78 16.85 12.69
C MET A 137 -9.26 16.94 12.44
N ASP A 138 -8.58 17.96 13.01
CA ASP A 138 -7.12 18.14 12.83
C ASP A 138 -6.34 16.85 13.15
N TRP A 139 -6.74 16.10 14.18
CA TRP A 139 -6.16 14.80 14.51
C TRP A 139 -6.30 13.75 13.39
N TYR A 140 -7.34 13.85 12.55
CA TYR A 140 -7.53 12.96 11.40
C TYR A 140 -6.47 13.21 10.32
N PHE A 141 -6.03 14.46 10.20
CA PHE A 141 -4.99 14.87 9.25
C PHE A 141 -3.57 14.62 9.77
N MET A 142 -3.41 14.34 11.06
CA MET A 142 -2.14 13.87 11.60
C MET A 142 -1.90 12.42 11.17
N ARG A 143 -0.87 12.19 10.38
CA ARG A 143 -0.59 10.89 9.75
C ARG A 143 0.73 10.33 10.21
N LEU A 144 0.74 9.01 10.34
CA LEU A 144 1.96 8.21 10.37
C LEU A 144 2.15 7.61 8.99
N SER A 145 3.36 7.67 8.47
CA SER A 145 3.72 7.01 7.21
C SER A 145 4.27 5.62 7.48
N ILE A 146 3.93 4.69 6.58
CA ILE A 146 4.50 3.36 6.48
C ILE A 146 5.03 3.24 5.06
N ARG A 147 6.32 2.93 4.92
CA ARG A 147 6.99 2.73 3.64
C ARG A 147 7.30 1.25 3.50
N MET A 148 6.75 0.62 2.46
CA MET A 148 6.95 -0.81 2.20
C MET A 148 7.78 -1.00 0.94
N THR A 149 8.86 -1.75 1.09
CA THR A 149 9.72 -2.19 -0.01
C THR A 149 9.35 -3.63 -0.38
N PRO A 150 8.86 -3.88 -1.61
CA PRO A 150 8.54 -5.22 -2.08
C PRO A 150 9.77 -6.11 -2.13
N ARG A 151 9.64 -7.38 -1.76
CA ARG A 151 10.65 -8.42 -1.92
C ARG A 151 10.21 -9.50 -2.89
N ARG A 152 8.89 -9.77 -2.90
CA ARG A 152 8.27 -10.79 -3.71
C ARG A 152 6.91 -10.32 -4.16
N ILE A 153 6.60 -10.49 -5.43
CA ILE A 153 5.31 -10.16 -6.03
C ILE A 153 4.77 -11.41 -6.70
N LEU A 154 3.54 -11.78 -6.33
CA LEU A 154 2.80 -12.86 -6.98
C LEU A 154 1.55 -12.26 -7.60
N TRP A 155 1.16 -12.75 -8.79
CA TRP A 155 -0.10 -12.31 -9.38
C TRP A 155 -0.81 -13.45 -10.10
N TRP A 156 -2.13 -13.39 -10.06
CA TRP A 156 -3.05 -14.33 -10.68
C TRP A 156 -3.80 -13.63 -11.80
N PRO A 157 -3.52 -13.94 -13.08
CA PRO A 157 -4.23 -13.35 -14.21
C PRO A 157 -5.76 -13.52 -14.06
N GLY A 158 -6.52 -12.44 -14.31
CA GLY A 158 -7.97 -12.43 -14.16
C GLY A 158 -8.48 -12.73 -12.74
N GLY A 159 -7.63 -12.65 -11.73
CA GLY A 159 -8.02 -12.97 -10.34
C GLY A 159 -8.29 -14.46 -10.08
N ASP A 160 -7.87 -15.35 -10.97
CA ASP A 160 -8.11 -16.79 -10.88
C ASP A 160 -7.14 -17.48 -9.92
N PHE A 161 -7.48 -17.53 -8.63
CA PHE A 161 -6.69 -18.17 -7.57
C PHE A 161 -6.59 -19.71 -7.68
N TRP A 162 -7.29 -20.34 -8.62
CA TRP A 162 -7.18 -21.78 -8.89
C TRP A 162 -5.95 -22.12 -9.73
N ARG A 163 -5.32 -21.11 -10.32
CA ARG A 163 -4.07 -21.26 -11.08
C ARG A 163 -2.86 -20.96 -10.22
N GLU A 164 -1.73 -21.53 -10.60
CA GLU A 164 -0.46 -21.11 -10.02
C GLU A 164 -0.19 -19.65 -10.37
N PRO A 165 0.26 -18.82 -9.40
CA PRO A 165 0.60 -17.44 -9.65
C PRO A 165 1.87 -17.34 -10.49
N SER A 166 1.95 -16.29 -11.28
CA SER A 166 3.23 -15.79 -11.76
C SER A 166 3.97 -15.12 -10.60
N GLU A 167 5.29 -15.14 -10.63
CA GLU A 167 6.14 -14.66 -9.53
C GLU A 167 7.29 -13.79 -10.02
N LEU A 168 7.56 -12.72 -9.30
CA LEU A 168 8.72 -11.86 -9.46
C LEU A 168 9.41 -11.69 -8.10
N ASP A 169 10.64 -12.18 -7.98
CA ASP A 169 11.54 -11.83 -6.90
C ASP A 169 12.15 -10.46 -7.18
N VAL A 170 11.96 -9.53 -6.26
CA VAL A 170 12.49 -8.18 -6.37
C VAL A 170 13.77 -8.09 -5.55
N ASP A 171 14.90 -8.40 -6.19
CA ASP A 171 16.21 -8.17 -5.58
C ASP A 171 16.57 -6.69 -5.77
N TYR A 172 16.54 -5.91 -4.70
CA TYR A 172 17.12 -4.58 -4.70
C TYR A 172 18.64 -4.72 -4.59
N VAL A 173 19.34 -4.44 -5.68
CA VAL A 173 20.77 -4.15 -5.60
C VAL A 173 20.88 -2.76 -4.98
N GLY A 174 21.29 -2.72 -3.71
CA GLY A 174 21.60 -1.48 -3.01
C GLY A 174 22.86 -0.80 -3.55
#